data_c4ac943f5308762b3cc1c3919cf56775
#
_entry.id   c4ac943f5308762b3cc1c3919cf56775
#
_cell.length_a   1.000
_cell.length_b   1.000
_cell.length_c   1.000
_cell.angle_alpha   90.00
_cell.angle_beta   90.00
_cell.angle_gamma   90.00
#
_symmetry.space_group_name_H-M   'P 1'
#
loop_
_entity.id
_entity.type
_entity.pdbx_description
1 polymer ?
#
loop_
_entity_poly.entity_id
_entity_poly.type
_entity_poly.pdbx_seq_one_letter_code
_entity_poly.pdbx_strand_id
1 'polypeptide(L)'
;MEDFSKAASYFRWATTYSIIVGDLDLLFKQKLNLNMTQACVITVIASHQDGIPMTVLARESHLKSNTCTAAVKHLNEKDYVTRCSTDSDKRKVIVSLTQTGGEAFQQVMGVIKIYLDHIHEILTEGELKRLQHPVVSYSEYLKLSGFEDPFATEASCLITARFIIIAMSQRCKELGLTFNEARVLCYLEFATKGKHLSDISRELSIRQNILTLCIDKLESKKLVKRSTDKDDHRAINIRMLKKGHSLAARVVENIEAYIKFNDLKMDEEPPEGIRKFFIKRINEA
;
A
#
# COMPACT_ATOMS: atom_id res chain seq x y z
N MET A 1 -22.88 -9.30 -14.05
CA MET A 1 -21.67 -8.86 -14.81
C MET A 1 -21.14 -7.50 -14.34
N GLU A 2 -21.99 -6.54 -13.96
CA GLU A 2 -21.54 -5.24 -13.40
C GLU A 2 -20.76 -5.35 -12.09
N ASP A 3 -21.13 -6.22 -11.17
CA ASP A 3 -20.43 -6.42 -9.89
C ASP A 3 -18.98 -6.88 -10.04
N PHE A 4 -18.68 -7.73 -11.02
CA PHE A 4 -17.31 -8.19 -11.26
C PHE A 4 -16.39 -7.11 -11.84
N SER A 5 -16.93 -6.16 -12.61
CA SER A 5 -16.12 -5.05 -13.15
C SER A 5 -15.67 -4.08 -12.06
N LYS A 6 -16.54 -3.75 -11.11
CA LYS A 6 -16.22 -2.90 -9.95
C LYS A 6 -15.17 -3.55 -9.05
N ALA A 7 -15.33 -4.83 -8.77
CA ALA A 7 -14.36 -5.57 -7.97
C ALA A 7 -12.97 -5.63 -8.62
N ALA A 8 -12.92 -5.77 -9.95
CA ALA A 8 -11.67 -5.69 -10.69
C ALA A 8 -11.01 -4.30 -10.54
N SER A 9 -11.80 -3.23 -10.53
CA SER A 9 -11.33 -1.86 -10.27
C SER A 9 -10.68 -1.72 -8.90
N TYR A 10 -11.30 -2.22 -7.84
CA TYR A 10 -10.74 -2.17 -6.48
C TYR A 10 -9.37 -2.84 -6.37
N PHE A 11 -9.20 -4.00 -7.03
CA PHE A 11 -7.91 -4.68 -7.05
C PHE A 11 -6.87 -3.96 -7.91
N ARG A 12 -7.28 -3.29 -8.97
CA ARG A 12 -6.38 -2.44 -9.76
C ARG A 12 -5.92 -1.23 -8.96
N TRP A 13 -6.81 -0.57 -8.22
CA TRP A 13 -6.46 0.49 -7.28
C TRP A 13 -5.51 -0.01 -6.18
N ALA A 14 -5.82 -1.14 -5.57
CA ALA A 14 -4.94 -1.75 -4.58
C ALA A 14 -3.56 -2.08 -5.14
N THR A 15 -3.49 -2.52 -6.39
CA THR A 15 -2.23 -2.75 -7.10
C THR A 15 -1.47 -1.45 -7.31
N THR A 16 -2.13 -0.40 -7.79
CA THR A 16 -1.55 0.94 -8.00
C THR A 16 -0.94 1.48 -6.71
N TYR A 17 -1.69 1.50 -5.62
CA TYR A 17 -1.16 1.95 -4.33
C TYR A 17 -0.05 1.07 -3.78
N SER A 18 -0.12 -0.25 -4.00
CA SER A 18 0.95 -1.17 -3.59
C SER A 18 2.27 -0.85 -4.27
N ILE A 19 2.24 -0.44 -5.53
CA ILE A 19 3.43 -0.06 -6.29
C ILE A 19 3.96 1.29 -5.78
N ILE A 20 3.10 2.30 -5.62
CA ILE A 20 3.48 3.61 -5.07
C ILE A 20 4.16 3.45 -3.70
N VAL A 21 3.55 2.68 -2.80
CA VAL A 21 4.11 2.40 -1.48
C VAL A 21 5.44 1.66 -1.57
N GLY A 22 5.56 0.70 -2.49
CA GLY A 22 6.81 -0.04 -2.71
C GLY A 22 7.94 0.81 -3.26
N ASP A 23 7.63 1.69 -4.21
CA ASP A 23 8.59 2.65 -4.78
C ASP A 23 9.07 3.66 -3.74
N LEU A 24 8.15 4.24 -2.97
CA LEU A 24 8.49 5.16 -1.90
C LEU A 24 9.34 4.48 -0.81
N ASP A 25 9.01 3.23 -0.42
CA ASP A 25 9.83 2.48 0.53
C ASP A 25 11.26 2.27 0.03
N LEU A 26 11.43 1.99 -1.26
CA LEU A 26 12.74 1.88 -1.89
C LEU A 26 13.49 3.22 -1.89
N LEU A 27 12.83 4.30 -2.29
CA LEU A 27 13.42 5.64 -2.32
C LEU A 27 13.82 6.13 -0.91
N PHE A 28 12.98 5.91 0.11
CA PHE A 28 13.33 6.24 1.49
C PHE A 28 14.54 5.44 1.99
N LYS A 29 14.62 4.15 1.65
CA LYS A 29 15.79 3.33 2.00
C LYS A 29 17.06 3.83 1.34
N GLN A 30 17.00 4.12 0.05
CA GLN A 30 18.17 4.54 -0.72
C GLN A 30 18.65 5.96 -0.36
N LYS A 31 17.74 6.91 -0.19
CA LYS A 31 18.08 8.31 0.00
C LYS A 31 18.23 8.72 1.47
N LEU A 32 17.44 8.12 2.38
CA LEU A 32 17.32 8.58 3.77
C LEU A 32 17.71 7.48 4.78
N ASN A 33 18.00 6.27 4.31
CA ASN A 33 18.16 5.10 5.18
C ASN A 33 16.99 4.93 6.17
N LEU A 34 15.76 5.17 5.68
CA LEU A 34 14.49 4.99 6.38
C LEU A 34 13.63 3.98 5.60
N ASN A 35 12.80 3.22 6.30
CA ASN A 35 11.75 2.45 5.65
C ASN A 35 10.42 3.21 5.68
N MET A 36 9.46 2.75 4.88
CA MET A 36 8.10 3.32 4.81
C MET A 36 7.44 3.51 6.18
N THR A 37 7.63 2.56 7.12
CA THR A 37 7.06 2.64 8.46
C THR A 37 7.65 3.80 9.24
N GLN A 38 8.95 3.99 9.18
CA GLN A 38 9.66 5.07 9.85
C GLN A 38 9.31 6.43 9.26
N ALA A 39 9.22 6.53 7.93
CA ALA A 39 8.76 7.74 7.24
C ALA A 39 7.34 8.14 7.67
N CYS A 40 6.39 7.18 7.73
CA CYS A 40 5.04 7.45 8.23
C CYS A 40 5.03 7.88 9.70
N VAL A 41 5.83 7.25 10.56
CA VAL A 41 5.90 7.61 11.98
C VAL A 41 6.43 9.03 12.16
N ILE A 42 7.51 9.41 11.45
CA ILE A 42 8.02 10.80 11.46
C ILE A 42 6.93 11.77 11.01
N THR A 43 6.21 11.46 9.93
CA THR A 43 5.14 12.30 9.38
C THR A 43 4.01 12.50 10.40
N VAL A 44 3.56 11.45 11.08
CA VAL A 44 2.53 11.57 12.11
C VAL A 44 3.04 12.35 13.32
N ILE A 45 4.29 12.20 13.75
CA ILE A 45 4.84 13.00 14.85
C ILE A 45 4.91 14.47 14.45
N ALA A 46 5.30 14.79 13.23
CA ALA A 46 5.39 16.16 12.70
C ALA A 46 4.05 16.91 12.73
N SER A 47 2.92 16.21 12.63
CA SER A 47 1.59 16.83 12.75
C SER A 47 1.19 17.21 14.18
N HIS A 48 2.03 16.89 15.17
CA HIS A 48 1.77 17.15 16.59
C HIS A 48 2.89 18.01 17.19
N GLN A 49 2.72 19.33 17.19
CA GLN A 49 3.76 20.29 17.65
C GLN A 49 4.22 20.04 19.09
N ASP A 50 3.30 19.64 19.96
CA ASP A 50 3.59 19.40 21.40
C ASP A 50 4.00 17.93 21.67
N GLY A 51 4.25 17.16 20.63
CA GLY A 51 4.49 15.72 20.72
C GLY A 51 3.20 14.89 20.85
N ILE A 52 3.34 13.58 20.72
CA ILE A 52 2.23 12.64 20.63
C ILE A 52 2.41 11.47 21.60
N PRO A 53 1.37 11.06 22.37
CA PRO A 53 1.44 9.85 23.16
C PRO A 53 1.66 8.60 22.29
N MET A 54 2.54 7.68 22.72
CA MET A 54 2.89 6.48 21.98
C MET A 54 1.67 5.65 21.52
N THR A 55 0.63 5.58 22.35
CA THR A 55 -0.61 4.86 22.04
C THR A 55 -1.42 5.55 20.93
N VAL A 56 -1.42 6.88 20.92
CA VAL A 56 -2.06 7.70 19.88
C VAL A 56 -1.27 7.59 18.59
N LEU A 57 0.07 7.70 18.66
CA LEU A 57 0.97 7.53 17.52
C LEU A 57 0.76 6.17 16.82
N ALA A 58 0.67 5.08 17.59
CA ALA A 58 0.42 3.75 17.05
C ALA A 58 -0.94 3.69 16.31
N ARG A 59 -1.98 4.31 16.89
CA ARG A 59 -3.32 4.37 16.30
C ARG A 59 -3.32 5.20 15.01
N GLU A 60 -2.78 6.39 15.03
CA GLU A 60 -2.78 7.31 13.87
C GLU A 60 -1.84 6.86 12.75
N SER A 61 -0.75 6.17 13.09
CA SER A 61 0.11 5.50 12.11
C SER A 61 -0.46 4.17 11.62
N HIS A 62 -1.62 3.74 12.12
CA HIS A 62 -2.22 2.42 11.84
C HIS A 62 -1.24 1.26 12.05
N LEU A 63 -0.45 1.34 13.12
CA LEU A 63 0.54 0.34 13.50
C LEU A 63 0.09 -0.47 14.72
N LYS A 64 0.53 -1.72 14.78
CA LYS A 64 0.51 -2.46 16.03
C LYS A 64 1.49 -1.80 17.00
N SER A 65 1.17 -1.81 18.30
CA SER A 65 1.96 -1.17 19.35
C SER A 65 3.45 -1.58 19.30
N ASN A 66 3.75 -2.87 19.15
CA ASN A 66 5.12 -3.37 19.05
C ASN A 66 5.86 -2.86 17.81
N THR A 67 5.18 -2.74 16.67
CA THR A 67 5.77 -2.21 15.42
C THR A 67 6.05 -0.71 15.55
N CYS A 68 5.13 0.03 16.16
CA CYS A 68 5.31 1.45 16.45
C CYS A 68 6.50 1.67 17.39
N THR A 69 6.56 0.89 18.48
CA THR A 69 7.67 0.95 19.44
C THR A 69 9.02 0.67 18.79
N ALA A 70 9.10 -0.34 17.92
CA ALA A 70 10.33 -0.66 17.20
C ALA A 70 10.75 0.47 16.24
N ALA A 71 9.78 1.08 15.53
CA ALA A 71 10.05 2.20 14.64
C ALA A 71 10.55 3.43 15.42
N VAL A 72 9.88 3.78 16.53
CA VAL A 72 10.29 4.90 17.38
C VAL A 72 11.65 4.65 18.02
N LYS A 73 11.95 3.42 18.45
CA LYS A 73 13.29 3.07 18.97
C LYS A 73 14.36 3.37 17.94
N HIS A 74 14.17 2.92 16.70
CA HIS A 74 15.14 3.13 15.62
C HIS A 74 15.30 4.62 15.26
N LEU A 75 14.19 5.39 15.29
CA LEU A 75 14.25 6.83 15.05
C LEU A 75 14.96 7.57 16.19
N ASN A 76 14.80 7.10 17.43
CA ASN A 76 15.51 7.66 18.58
C ASN A 76 17.02 7.36 18.52
N GLU A 77 17.43 6.16 18.04
CA GLU A 77 18.83 5.80 17.82
C GLU A 77 19.51 6.70 16.75
N LYS A 78 18.70 7.30 15.85
CA LYS A 78 19.15 8.28 14.85
C LYS A 78 19.03 9.73 15.32
N ASP A 79 18.65 9.96 16.56
CA ASP A 79 18.39 11.29 17.10
C ASP A 79 17.29 12.08 16.35
N TYR A 80 16.34 11.39 15.73
CA TYR A 80 15.22 12.04 15.04
C TYR A 80 14.03 12.31 15.97
N VAL A 81 13.92 11.56 17.07
CA VAL A 81 12.84 11.72 18.04
C VAL A 81 13.38 11.66 19.46
N THR A 82 12.70 12.36 20.37
CA THR A 82 12.85 12.21 21.82
C THR A 82 11.67 11.46 22.40
N ARG A 83 11.91 10.83 23.56
CA ARG A 83 10.90 10.09 24.33
C ARG A 83 10.92 10.59 25.74
N CYS A 84 9.87 11.26 26.16
CA CYS A 84 9.72 11.76 27.54
C CYS A 84 8.58 11.03 28.24
N SER A 85 8.80 10.55 29.47
CA SER A 85 7.71 10.14 30.35
C SER A 85 7.10 11.35 31.01
N THR A 86 5.79 11.38 31.21
CA THR A 86 5.16 12.45 31.98
C THR A 86 5.40 12.26 33.48
N ASP A 87 5.65 13.36 34.20
CA ASP A 87 5.88 13.29 35.67
C ASP A 87 4.66 12.74 36.43
N SER A 88 3.46 12.93 35.88
CA SER A 88 2.20 12.46 36.47
C SER A 88 1.90 10.98 36.22
N ASP A 89 2.47 10.39 35.16
CA ASP A 89 2.27 8.98 34.83
C ASP A 89 3.44 8.44 33.97
N LYS A 90 4.37 7.74 34.63
CA LYS A 90 5.54 7.14 33.99
C LYS A 90 5.20 6.12 32.88
N ARG A 91 3.92 5.71 32.76
CA ARG A 91 3.43 4.82 31.70
C ARG A 91 3.08 5.57 30.42
N LYS A 92 2.90 6.89 30.50
CA LYS A 92 2.62 7.72 29.31
C LYS A 92 3.93 8.25 28.73
N VAL A 93 4.32 7.66 27.61
CA VAL A 93 5.49 8.12 26.83
C VAL A 93 5.00 9.06 25.75
N ILE A 94 5.47 10.29 25.77
CA ILE A 94 5.30 11.30 24.70
C ILE A 94 6.50 11.21 23.77
N VAL A 95 6.24 11.23 22.48
CA VAL A 95 7.25 11.23 21.43
C VAL A 95 7.16 12.54 20.67
N SER A 96 8.30 13.22 20.51
CA SER A 96 8.40 14.50 19.79
C SER A 96 9.57 14.46 18.81
N LEU A 97 9.51 15.25 17.75
CA LEU A 97 10.66 15.43 16.86
C LEU A 97 11.76 16.24 17.57
N THR A 98 13.01 15.88 17.29
CA THR A 98 14.17 16.74 17.51
C THR A 98 14.29 17.74 16.35
N GLN A 99 15.26 18.67 16.43
CA GLN A 99 15.61 19.50 15.27
C GLN A 99 16.02 18.63 14.08
N THR A 100 16.91 17.66 14.29
CA THR A 100 17.36 16.69 13.26
C THR A 100 16.17 15.88 12.71
N GLY A 101 15.20 15.55 13.57
CA GLY A 101 13.95 14.88 13.16
C GLY A 101 13.07 15.78 12.28
N GLY A 102 13.01 17.07 12.56
CA GLY A 102 12.35 18.05 11.70
C GLY A 102 12.98 18.12 10.31
N GLU A 103 14.32 18.14 10.24
CA GLU A 103 15.06 18.08 8.97
C GLU A 103 14.80 16.78 8.22
N ALA A 104 14.78 15.63 8.92
CA ALA A 104 14.43 14.35 8.34
C ALA A 104 13.00 14.30 7.79
N PHE A 105 12.04 14.94 8.48
CA PHE A 105 10.67 15.10 7.97
C PHE A 105 10.64 15.91 6.66
N GLN A 106 11.35 17.02 6.58
CA GLN A 106 11.47 17.82 5.35
C GLN A 106 12.04 16.99 4.18
N GLN A 107 13.05 16.16 4.46
CA GLN A 107 13.63 15.27 3.46
C GLN A 107 12.63 14.19 3.01
N VAL A 108 11.83 13.62 3.93
CA VAL A 108 10.76 12.67 3.59
C VAL A 108 9.75 13.33 2.66
N MET A 109 9.28 14.55 3.00
CA MET A 109 8.34 15.31 2.16
C MET A 109 8.94 15.64 0.79
N GLY A 110 10.21 16.04 0.75
CA GLY A 110 10.92 16.29 -0.51
C GLY A 110 10.99 15.09 -1.43
N VAL A 111 11.23 13.89 -0.89
CA VAL A 111 11.22 12.64 -1.67
C VAL A 111 9.82 12.35 -2.23
N ILE A 112 8.77 12.53 -1.43
CA ILE A 112 7.40 12.31 -1.86
C ILE A 112 7.03 13.32 -2.95
N LYS A 113 7.37 14.60 -2.76
CA LYS A 113 7.11 15.66 -3.73
C LYS A 113 7.72 15.33 -5.09
N ILE A 114 9.02 15.02 -5.14
CA ILE A 114 9.72 14.65 -6.37
C ILE A 114 9.04 13.43 -7.05
N TYR A 115 8.62 12.45 -6.27
CA TYR A 115 7.93 11.27 -6.77
C TYR A 115 6.56 11.63 -7.37
N LEU A 116 5.79 12.49 -6.70
CA LEU A 116 4.49 12.97 -7.18
C LEU A 116 4.64 13.87 -8.41
N ASP A 117 5.61 14.79 -8.42
CA ASP A 117 5.90 15.65 -9.57
C ASP A 117 6.18 14.79 -10.82
N HIS A 118 6.93 13.71 -10.67
CA HIS A 118 7.19 12.77 -11.77
C HIS A 118 5.92 12.02 -12.26
N ILE A 119 5.00 11.70 -11.34
CA ILE A 119 3.69 11.16 -11.71
C ILE A 119 2.85 12.22 -12.44
N HIS A 120 2.93 13.48 -12.00
CA HIS A 120 2.22 14.60 -12.63
C HIS A 120 2.66 14.86 -14.08
N GLU A 121 3.95 14.67 -14.38
CA GLU A 121 4.47 14.81 -15.76
C GLU A 121 3.92 13.76 -16.73
N ILE A 122 3.45 12.63 -16.23
CA ILE A 122 3.01 11.49 -17.04
C ILE A 122 1.50 11.45 -17.21
N LEU A 123 0.75 11.98 -16.23
CA LEU A 123 -0.70 11.94 -16.20
C LEU A 123 -1.31 13.23 -16.73
N THR A 124 -2.44 13.09 -17.41
CA THR A 124 -3.32 14.21 -17.69
C THR A 124 -3.95 14.74 -16.40
N GLU A 125 -4.40 16.00 -16.42
CA GLU A 125 -5.08 16.61 -15.25
C GLU A 125 -6.30 15.79 -14.77
N GLY A 126 -7.07 15.24 -15.71
CA GLY A 126 -8.21 14.38 -15.38
C GLY A 126 -7.80 13.05 -14.75
N GLU A 127 -6.71 12.45 -15.20
CA GLU A 127 -6.15 11.22 -14.62
C GLU A 127 -5.58 11.49 -13.22
N LEU A 128 -4.95 12.64 -13.04
CA LEU A 128 -4.41 13.06 -11.76
C LEU A 128 -5.51 13.26 -10.72
N LYS A 129 -6.59 13.95 -11.08
CA LYS A 129 -7.77 14.10 -10.19
C LYS A 129 -8.33 12.74 -9.77
N ARG A 130 -8.43 11.78 -10.70
CA ARG A 130 -8.86 10.41 -10.37
C ARG A 130 -7.91 9.68 -9.42
N LEU A 131 -6.60 9.87 -9.59
CA LEU A 131 -5.61 9.27 -8.69
C LEU A 131 -5.68 9.85 -7.27
N GLN A 132 -5.89 11.15 -7.16
CA GLN A 132 -5.94 11.86 -5.88
C GLN A 132 -7.27 11.66 -5.14
N HIS A 133 -8.37 11.42 -5.86
CA HIS A 133 -9.71 11.38 -5.30
C HIS A 133 -9.89 10.39 -4.12
N PRO A 134 -9.45 9.12 -4.21
CA PRO A 134 -9.53 8.21 -3.05
C PRO A 134 -8.67 8.68 -1.88
N VAL A 135 -7.54 9.34 -2.13
CA VAL A 135 -6.63 9.86 -1.11
C VAL A 135 -7.26 11.03 -0.37
N VAL A 136 -7.84 12.00 -1.11
CA VAL A 136 -8.50 13.18 -0.53
C VAL A 136 -9.70 12.74 0.32
N SER A 137 -10.58 11.91 -0.23
CA SER A 137 -11.75 11.41 0.51
C SER A 137 -11.36 10.69 1.80
N TYR A 138 -10.25 9.96 1.78
CA TYR A 138 -9.78 9.24 2.95
C TYR A 138 -9.04 10.14 3.95
N SER A 139 -8.29 11.15 3.49
CA SER A 139 -7.64 12.12 4.37
C SER A 139 -8.64 12.96 5.16
N GLU A 140 -9.77 13.30 4.55
CA GLU A 140 -10.90 13.95 5.22
C GLU A 140 -11.52 13.03 6.29
N TYR A 141 -11.67 11.74 5.99
CA TYR A 141 -12.14 10.75 6.95
C TYR A 141 -11.21 10.58 8.16
N LEU A 142 -9.90 10.55 7.93
CA LEU A 142 -8.90 10.42 9.00
C LEU A 142 -8.73 11.70 9.83
N LYS A 143 -9.35 12.82 9.42
CA LYS A 143 -9.16 14.14 10.06
C LYS A 143 -7.68 14.36 10.38
N LEU A 144 -6.82 14.25 9.37
CA LEU A 144 -5.41 14.61 9.48
C LEU A 144 -5.30 16.13 9.66
N SER A 145 -5.89 16.63 10.74
CA SER A 145 -6.14 18.04 11.03
C SER A 145 -4.90 18.80 11.53
N GLY A 146 -3.73 18.20 11.47
CA GLY A 146 -2.49 18.85 11.91
C GLY A 146 -1.62 19.43 10.80
N PHE A 147 -2.03 19.30 9.54
CA PHE A 147 -1.26 19.80 8.40
C PHE A 147 -1.95 21.01 7.76
N GLU A 148 -1.76 22.18 8.31
CA GLU A 148 -2.15 23.46 7.67
C GLU A 148 -1.08 23.98 6.69
N ASP A 149 -0.01 23.21 6.41
CA ASP A 149 1.22 23.62 5.75
C ASP A 149 1.33 23.01 4.32
N PRO A 150 2.23 23.53 3.45
CA PRO A 150 2.45 23.10 2.06
C PRO A 150 2.69 21.60 1.84
N PHE A 151 2.96 20.83 2.89
CA PHE A 151 3.14 19.38 2.82
C PHE A 151 1.89 18.55 3.14
N ALA A 152 0.73 19.17 3.36
CA ALA A 152 -0.49 18.45 3.73
C ALA A 152 -0.89 17.40 2.69
N THR A 153 -0.71 17.70 1.40
CA THR A 153 -1.02 16.80 0.31
C THR A 153 -0.10 15.59 0.30
N GLU A 154 1.21 15.79 0.39
CA GLU A 154 2.23 14.74 0.37
C GLU A 154 2.09 13.82 1.59
N ALA A 155 1.91 14.40 2.78
CA ALA A 155 1.70 13.66 4.01
C ALA A 155 0.42 12.83 3.96
N SER A 156 -0.68 13.42 3.48
CA SER A 156 -1.97 12.75 3.31
C SER A 156 -1.87 11.61 2.30
N CYS A 157 -1.20 11.82 1.16
CA CYS A 157 -0.96 10.78 0.16
C CYS A 157 -0.20 9.59 0.74
N LEU A 158 0.89 9.85 1.48
CA LEU A 158 1.72 8.80 2.09
C LEU A 158 0.92 7.96 3.09
N ILE A 159 0.27 8.62 4.05
CA ILE A 159 -0.46 7.94 5.14
C ILE A 159 -1.64 7.19 4.57
N THR A 160 -2.41 7.80 3.67
CA THR A 160 -3.60 7.18 3.07
C THR A 160 -3.26 5.99 2.19
N ALA A 161 -2.29 6.12 1.28
CA ALA A 161 -1.87 5.02 0.41
C ALA A 161 -1.43 3.81 1.24
N ARG A 162 -0.64 4.05 2.28
CA ARG A 162 -0.20 2.99 3.20
C ARG A 162 -1.37 2.38 3.97
N PHE A 163 -2.30 3.19 4.46
CA PHE A 163 -3.46 2.70 5.20
C PHE A 163 -4.34 1.80 4.33
N ILE A 164 -4.64 2.18 3.10
CA ILE A 164 -5.42 1.37 2.16
C ILE A 164 -4.79 -0.01 2.01
N ILE A 165 -3.46 -0.08 1.83
CA ILE A 165 -2.74 -1.36 1.70
C ILE A 165 -2.82 -2.20 2.98
N ILE A 166 -2.68 -1.57 4.16
CA ILE A 166 -2.79 -2.27 5.44
C ILE A 166 -4.20 -2.84 5.64
N ALA A 167 -5.22 -2.02 5.38
CA ALA A 167 -6.62 -2.42 5.53
C ALA A 167 -6.99 -3.57 4.58
N MET A 168 -6.63 -3.48 3.32
CA MET A 168 -6.84 -4.56 2.34
C MET A 168 -6.06 -5.83 2.71
N SER A 169 -4.82 -5.69 3.18
CA SER A 169 -4.03 -6.83 3.65
C SER A 169 -4.70 -7.53 4.84
N GLN A 170 -5.30 -6.77 5.75
CA GLN A 170 -6.02 -7.33 6.91
C GLN A 170 -7.24 -8.14 6.46
N ARG A 171 -8.04 -7.61 5.51
CA ARG A 171 -9.20 -8.31 4.95
C ARG A 171 -8.82 -9.62 4.25
N CYS A 172 -7.70 -9.62 3.52
CA CYS A 172 -7.17 -10.84 2.90
C CYS A 172 -6.76 -11.87 3.96
N LYS A 173 -6.14 -11.45 5.08
CA LYS A 173 -5.72 -12.35 6.17
C LYS A 173 -6.89 -13.04 6.86
N GLU A 174 -8.04 -12.38 6.99
CA GLU A 174 -9.27 -12.97 7.54
C GLU A 174 -9.73 -14.19 6.71
N LEU A 175 -9.36 -14.25 5.45
CA LEU A 175 -9.62 -15.35 4.54
C LEU A 175 -8.43 -16.32 4.38
N GLY A 176 -7.39 -16.17 5.21
CA GLY A 176 -6.19 -17.00 5.18
C GLY A 176 -5.27 -16.75 3.99
N LEU A 177 -5.33 -15.55 3.39
CA LEU A 177 -4.51 -15.15 2.25
C LEU A 177 -3.57 -13.99 2.62
N THR A 178 -2.40 -13.96 2.01
CA THR A 178 -1.63 -12.72 1.91
C THR A 178 -2.24 -11.80 0.86
N PHE A 179 -1.92 -10.52 0.92
CA PHE A 179 -2.41 -9.54 -0.06
C PHE A 179 -2.04 -9.91 -1.51
N ASN A 180 -0.80 -10.37 -1.75
CA ASN A 180 -0.38 -10.80 -3.08
C ASN A 180 -1.09 -12.09 -3.53
N GLU A 181 -1.31 -13.06 -2.64
CA GLU A 181 -2.12 -14.25 -2.95
C GLU A 181 -3.54 -13.86 -3.38
N ALA A 182 -4.17 -12.92 -2.67
CA ALA A 182 -5.49 -12.42 -3.03
C ALA A 182 -5.50 -11.70 -4.38
N ARG A 183 -4.49 -10.85 -4.66
CA ARG A 183 -4.34 -10.17 -5.95
C ARG A 183 -4.22 -11.17 -7.11
N VAL A 184 -3.43 -12.21 -6.94
CA VAL A 184 -3.26 -13.28 -7.94
C VAL A 184 -4.58 -14.03 -8.17
N LEU A 185 -5.30 -14.41 -7.11
CA LEU A 185 -6.60 -15.07 -7.24
C LEU A 185 -7.61 -14.21 -7.98
N CYS A 186 -7.75 -12.94 -7.59
CA CYS A 186 -8.70 -12.05 -8.24
C CYS A 186 -8.32 -11.75 -9.70
N TYR A 187 -7.04 -11.61 -10.01
CA TYR A 187 -6.59 -11.49 -11.40
C TYR A 187 -6.96 -12.73 -12.24
N LEU A 188 -6.76 -13.92 -11.71
CA LEU A 188 -7.11 -15.16 -12.39
C LEU A 188 -8.62 -15.36 -12.53
N GLU A 189 -9.43 -14.84 -11.60
CA GLU A 189 -10.90 -14.86 -11.68
C GLU A 189 -11.40 -14.06 -12.87
N PHE A 190 -10.81 -12.88 -13.12
CA PHE A 190 -11.18 -12.04 -14.27
C PHE A 190 -10.58 -12.53 -15.59
N ALA A 191 -9.66 -13.48 -15.54
CA ALA A 191 -9.06 -14.07 -16.73
C ALA A 191 -9.89 -15.26 -17.24
N THR A 192 -10.48 -15.12 -18.42
CA THR A 192 -11.31 -16.18 -19.04
C THR A 192 -10.54 -17.46 -19.40
N LYS A 193 -9.21 -17.39 -19.43
CA LYS A 193 -8.29 -18.50 -19.70
C LYS A 193 -7.14 -18.48 -18.71
N GLY A 194 -6.43 -19.60 -18.57
CA GLY A 194 -5.18 -19.64 -17.80
C GLY A 194 -4.19 -18.60 -18.28
N LYS A 195 -3.35 -18.09 -17.39
CA LYS A 195 -2.37 -17.03 -17.66
C LYS A 195 -0.96 -17.53 -17.43
N HIS A 196 -0.03 -17.08 -18.27
CA HIS A 196 1.39 -17.33 -18.06
C HIS A 196 1.91 -16.61 -16.83
N LEU A 197 2.87 -17.21 -16.17
CA LEU A 197 3.48 -16.64 -14.96
C LEU A 197 4.08 -15.23 -15.23
N SER A 198 4.68 -15.06 -16.40
CA SER A 198 5.21 -13.75 -16.85
C SER A 198 4.14 -12.68 -17.00
N ASP A 199 2.97 -13.05 -17.52
CA ASP A 199 1.86 -12.10 -17.67
C ASP A 199 1.29 -11.68 -16.33
N ILE A 200 1.13 -12.62 -15.40
CA ILE A 200 0.67 -12.33 -14.03
C ILE A 200 1.67 -11.40 -13.33
N SER A 201 2.98 -11.66 -13.48
CA SER A 201 4.05 -10.83 -12.92
C SER A 201 3.97 -9.39 -13.43
N ARG A 202 3.85 -9.22 -14.74
CA ARG A 202 3.75 -7.92 -15.41
C ARG A 202 2.47 -7.18 -15.01
N GLU A 203 1.31 -7.83 -15.15
CA GLU A 203 0.01 -7.19 -14.91
C GLU A 203 -0.22 -6.79 -13.46
N LEU A 204 0.28 -7.59 -12.51
CA LEU A 204 0.17 -7.29 -11.08
C LEU A 204 1.37 -6.54 -10.52
N SER A 205 2.39 -6.29 -11.32
CA SER A 205 3.64 -5.67 -10.85
C SER A 205 4.21 -6.40 -9.61
N ILE A 206 4.22 -7.72 -9.65
CA ILE A 206 4.77 -8.57 -8.60
C ILE A 206 6.08 -9.19 -9.13
N ARG A 207 7.18 -8.99 -8.42
CA ARG A 207 8.47 -9.61 -8.79
C ARG A 207 8.32 -11.13 -8.93
N GLN A 208 8.95 -11.71 -9.93
CA GLN A 208 8.74 -13.10 -10.32
C GLN A 208 9.06 -14.11 -9.19
N ASN A 209 10.07 -13.85 -8.38
CA ASN A 209 10.39 -14.67 -7.20
C ASN A 209 9.27 -14.66 -6.15
N ILE A 210 8.67 -13.48 -5.89
CA ILE A 210 7.54 -13.36 -4.96
C ILE A 210 6.30 -14.01 -5.54
N LEU A 211 6.05 -13.83 -6.83
CA LEU A 211 4.92 -14.46 -7.51
C LEU A 211 5.02 -15.99 -7.46
N THR A 212 6.20 -16.56 -7.70
CA THR A 212 6.43 -17.99 -7.59
C THR A 212 6.05 -18.53 -6.22
N LEU A 213 6.50 -17.84 -5.14
CA LEU A 213 6.12 -18.21 -3.76
C LEU A 213 4.61 -18.08 -3.50
N CYS A 214 3.95 -17.08 -4.09
CA CYS A 214 2.48 -16.96 -4.00
C CYS A 214 1.78 -18.13 -4.68
N ILE A 215 2.21 -18.49 -5.89
CA ILE A 215 1.63 -19.60 -6.64
C ILE A 215 1.86 -20.93 -5.91
N ASP A 216 3.05 -21.18 -5.35
CA ASP A 216 3.34 -22.38 -4.55
C ASP A 216 2.35 -22.53 -3.38
N LYS A 217 2.10 -21.45 -2.66
CA LYS A 217 1.14 -21.43 -1.55
C LYS A 217 -0.31 -21.61 -2.02
N LEU A 218 -0.70 -20.98 -3.12
CA LEU A 218 -2.04 -21.15 -3.68
C LEU A 218 -2.27 -22.55 -4.18
N GLU A 219 -1.26 -23.18 -4.79
CA GLU A 219 -1.31 -24.55 -5.28
C GLU A 219 -1.36 -25.55 -4.12
N SER A 220 -0.57 -25.37 -3.07
CA SER A 220 -0.62 -26.19 -1.84
C SER A 220 -2.00 -26.15 -1.16
N LYS A 221 -2.71 -25.01 -1.25
CA LYS A 221 -4.09 -24.83 -0.79
C LYS A 221 -5.14 -25.37 -1.76
N LYS A 222 -4.73 -25.91 -2.91
CA LYS A 222 -5.59 -26.40 -4.01
C LYS A 222 -6.53 -25.31 -4.55
N LEU A 223 -6.04 -24.09 -4.67
CA LEU A 223 -6.77 -22.93 -5.20
C LEU A 223 -6.46 -22.72 -6.69
N VAL A 224 -5.23 -23.01 -7.08
CA VAL A 224 -4.75 -22.96 -8.46
C VAL A 224 -4.00 -24.25 -8.80
N LYS A 225 -3.72 -24.45 -10.08
CA LYS A 225 -2.79 -25.48 -10.57
C LYS A 225 -1.90 -24.94 -11.67
N ARG A 226 -0.68 -25.43 -11.72
CA ARG A 226 0.23 -25.27 -12.85
C ARG A 226 -0.08 -26.28 -13.93
N SER A 227 0.09 -25.88 -15.17
CA SER A 227 0.11 -26.75 -16.33
C SER A 227 1.15 -26.23 -17.31
N THR A 228 1.82 -27.13 -18.01
CA THR A 228 2.66 -26.75 -19.15
C THR A 228 1.77 -26.21 -20.26
N ASP A 229 2.18 -25.16 -20.93
CA ASP A 229 1.49 -24.70 -22.13
C ASP A 229 1.59 -25.73 -23.23
N LYS A 230 0.56 -25.81 -24.08
CA LYS A 230 0.52 -26.80 -25.15
C LYS A 230 1.41 -26.42 -26.33
N ASP A 231 1.55 -25.11 -26.55
CA ASP A 231 2.26 -24.58 -27.71
C ASP A 231 3.72 -24.18 -27.36
N ASP A 232 3.98 -23.85 -26.06
CA ASP A 232 5.31 -23.59 -25.54
C ASP A 232 5.55 -24.38 -24.24
N HIS A 233 6.24 -25.50 -24.36
CA HIS A 233 6.58 -26.36 -23.22
C HIS A 233 7.46 -25.71 -22.14
N ARG A 234 8.04 -24.53 -22.40
CA ARG A 234 8.80 -23.72 -21.43
C ARG A 234 7.90 -22.78 -20.63
N ALA A 235 6.71 -22.51 -21.14
CA ALA A 235 5.78 -21.59 -20.50
C ALA A 235 4.88 -22.32 -19.49
N ILE A 236 4.86 -21.78 -18.25
CA ILE A 236 3.99 -22.29 -17.19
C ILE A 236 2.68 -21.49 -17.21
N ASN A 237 1.59 -22.20 -17.41
CA ASN A 237 0.24 -21.66 -17.41
C ASN A 237 -0.41 -21.92 -16.04
N ILE A 238 -0.96 -20.89 -15.42
CA ILE A 238 -1.66 -20.96 -14.12
C ILE A 238 -3.15 -20.94 -14.36
N ARG A 239 -3.85 -21.93 -13.82
CA ARG A 239 -5.32 -22.04 -13.90
C ARG A 239 -5.94 -22.08 -12.52
N MET A 240 -7.08 -21.44 -12.38
CA MET A 240 -7.87 -21.48 -11.15
C MET A 240 -8.61 -22.82 -11.02
N LEU A 241 -8.76 -23.29 -9.79
CA LEU A 241 -9.57 -24.43 -9.44
C LEU A 241 -10.90 -23.98 -8.82
N LYS A 242 -11.92 -24.86 -8.78
CA LYS A 242 -13.25 -24.53 -8.25
C LYS A 242 -13.20 -23.86 -6.86
N LYS A 243 -12.34 -24.37 -5.97
CA LYS A 243 -12.13 -23.80 -4.65
C LYS A 243 -11.51 -22.38 -4.71
N GLY A 244 -10.66 -22.13 -5.71
CA GLY A 244 -10.07 -20.81 -5.97
C GLY A 244 -11.11 -19.78 -6.36
N HIS A 245 -12.01 -20.12 -7.29
CA HIS A 245 -13.13 -19.27 -7.70
C HIS A 245 -14.01 -18.87 -6.51
N SER A 246 -14.41 -19.83 -5.68
CA SER A 246 -15.21 -19.53 -4.49
C SER A 246 -14.50 -18.63 -3.47
N LEU A 247 -13.17 -18.78 -3.33
CA LEU A 247 -12.41 -17.94 -2.41
C LEU A 247 -12.18 -16.55 -2.99
N ALA A 248 -11.94 -16.40 -4.30
CA ALA A 248 -11.81 -15.13 -4.98
C ALA A 248 -13.08 -14.28 -4.83
N ALA A 249 -14.26 -14.88 -5.03
CA ALA A 249 -15.54 -14.20 -4.81
C ALA A 249 -15.65 -13.64 -3.38
N ARG A 250 -15.32 -14.44 -2.35
CA ARG A 250 -15.33 -13.99 -0.95
C ARG A 250 -14.32 -12.88 -0.66
N VAL A 251 -13.16 -12.89 -1.31
CA VAL A 251 -12.17 -11.81 -1.20
C VAL A 251 -12.76 -10.52 -1.74
N VAL A 252 -13.39 -10.58 -2.91
CA VAL A 252 -14.07 -9.44 -3.55
C VAL A 252 -15.15 -8.87 -2.63
N GLU A 253 -16.08 -9.71 -2.17
CA GLU A 253 -17.17 -9.30 -1.26
C GLU A 253 -16.64 -8.62 0.02
N ASN A 254 -15.60 -9.17 0.64
CA ASN A 254 -15.02 -8.64 1.87
C ASN A 254 -14.36 -7.26 1.64
N ILE A 255 -13.68 -7.07 0.52
CA ILE A 255 -13.06 -5.78 0.16
C ILE A 255 -14.14 -4.77 -0.23
N GLU A 256 -15.13 -5.17 -1.01
CA GLU A 256 -16.23 -4.29 -1.40
C GLU A 256 -17.02 -3.80 -0.19
N ALA A 257 -17.33 -4.69 0.75
CA ALA A 257 -17.99 -4.31 2.01
C ALA A 257 -17.16 -3.27 2.79
N TYR A 258 -15.84 -3.44 2.84
CA TYR A 258 -14.94 -2.48 3.48
C TYR A 258 -14.94 -1.12 2.77
N ILE A 259 -14.87 -1.10 1.44
CA ILE A 259 -14.86 0.13 0.63
C ILE A 259 -16.19 0.89 0.82
N LYS A 260 -17.32 0.19 0.74
CA LYS A 260 -18.66 0.77 0.96
C LYS A 260 -18.82 1.32 2.39
N PHE A 261 -18.37 0.56 3.40
CA PHE A 261 -18.45 0.98 4.80
C PHE A 261 -17.67 2.26 5.09
N ASN A 262 -16.54 2.47 4.42
CA ASN A 262 -15.67 3.64 4.59
C ASN A 262 -15.89 4.72 3.52
N ASP A 263 -16.92 4.60 2.69
CA ASP A 263 -17.24 5.53 1.58
C ASP A 263 -16.03 5.88 0.68
N LEU A 264 -15.17 4.90 0.43
CA LEU A 264 -13.98 5.11 -0.40
C LEU A 264 -14.40 5.21 -1.86
N LYS A 265 -14.08 6.33 -2.50
CA LYS A 265 -14.41 6.60 -3.92
C LYS A 265 -13.42 5.88 -4.85
N MET A 266 -13.60 4.59 -5.04
CA MET A 266 -12.77 3.73 -5.88
C MET A 266 -13.57 3.06 -7.02
N ASP A 267 -14.69 3.65 -7.39
CA ASP A 267 -15.63 3.07 -8.36
C ASP A 267 -15.13 3.13 -9.80
N GLU A 268 -14.22 4.07 -10.10
CA GLU A 268 -13.61 4.23 -11.42
C GLU A 268 -12.29 3.45 -11.53
N GLU A 269 -11.90 3.12 -12.76
CA GLU A 269 -10.60 2.51 -13.03
C GLU A 269 -9.45 3.46 -12.69
N PRO A 270 -8.34 2.95 -12.13
CA PRO A 270 -7.13 3.75 -11.98
C PRO A 270 -6.64 4.23 -13.35
N PRO A 271 -6.01 5.41 -13.42
CA PRO A 271 -5.54 5.99 -14.67
C PRO A 271 -4.64 5.03 -15.47
N GLU A 272 -4.90 4.89 -16.77
CA GLU A 272 -4.12 3.99 -17.63
C GLU A 272 -2.65 4.43 -17.74
N GLY A 273 -2.39 5.74 -17.73
CA GLY A 273 -1.05 6.30 -17.73
C GLY A 273 -0.18 5.79 -16.58
N ILE A 274 -0.73 5.72 -15.36
CA ILE A 274 -0.04 5.15 -14.19
C ILE A 274 0.30 3.68 -14.42
N ARG A 275 -0.63 2.89 -14.95
CA ARG A 275 -0.40 1.48 -15.23
C ARG A 275 0.75 1.28 -16.24
N LYS A 276 0.76 2.06 -17.32
CA LYS A 276 1.83 2.02 -18.33
C LYS A 276 3.19 2.39 -17.73
N PHE A 277 3.23 3.40 -16.88
CA PHE A 277 4.44 3.83 -16.19
C PHE A 277 5.03 2.72 -15.32
N PHE A 278 4.23 2.05 -14.51
CA PHE A 278 4.72 0.99 -13.65
C PHE A 278 5.17 -0.25 -14.43
N ILE A 279 4.48 -0.62 -15.51
CA ILE A 279 4.91 -1.72 -16.37
C ILE A 279 6.28 -1.42 -16.99
N LYS A 280 6.53 -0.17 -17.44
CA LYS A 280 7.81 0.24 -17.98
C LYS A 280 8.94 0.08 -16.95
N ARG A 281 8.75 0.55 -15.72
CA ARG A 281 9.77 0.45 -14.64
C ARG A 281 10.12 -0.98 -14.25
N ILE A 282 9.17 -1.92 -14.29
CA ILE A 282 9.45 -3.34 -13.99
C ILE A 282 10.35 -3.96 -15.05
N ASN A 283 10.20 -3.54 -16.31
CA ASN A 283 11.03 -4.03 -17.40
C ASN A 283 12.45 -3.40 -17.41
N GLU A 284 12.64 -2.28 -16.70
CA GLU A 284 13.92 -1.56 -16.58
C GLU A 284 14.68 -1.90 -15.29
N ALA A 285 14.08 -2.58 -14.32
CA ALA A 285 14.63 -2.98 -13.03
C ALA A 285 14.98 -4.48 -12.99
#